data_0bec3dc6f0b664dc337409ac34595305
#
_entry.id   0bec3dc6f0b664dc337409ac34595305
#
_cell.length_a   1.000
_cell.length_b   1.000
_cell.length_c   1.000
_cell.angle_alpha   90.00
_cell.angle_beta   90.00
_cell.angle_gamma   90.00
#
_symmetry.space_group_name_H-M   'P 1'
#
loop_
_entity.id
_entity.type
_entity.pdbx_description
1 polymer ?
#
loop_
_entity_poly.entity_id
_entity_poly.type
_entity_poly.pdbx_seq_one_letter_code
_entity_poly.pdbx_strand_id
1 'polypeptide(L)'
;MKGVEIRKDHPLLKEVLTEEALRFVVALHREFNPVRKALLERRQALWERYKAGEKPDFLQETAFVRGGAWRVAEAPPDLLDRRVEITGPVDRKMIINALNSGAKVFMADFEDALSPTWDNVIRGQKNLYDAVRRQIDFVSPEGKEYKLQHTVEADDES
;
A
#
# COMPACT_ATOMS: atom_id res chain seq x y z
N MET A 1 16.96 19.68 -6.35
CA MET A 1 17.02 18.63 -7.41
C MET A 1 16.48 19.24 -8.71
N LYS A 2 17.16 19.08 -9.85
CA LYS A 2 16.76 19.73 -11.12
C LYS A 2 15.39 19.22 -11.58
N GLY A 3 14.45 20.14 -11.89
CA GLY A 3 13.11 19.81 -12.40
C GLY A 3 12.15 19.20 -11.38
N VAL A 4 12.42 19.34 -10.08
CA VAL A 4 11.55 18.90 -8.99
C VAL A 4 11.15 20.10 -8.16
N GLU A 5 9.86 20.24 -7.93
CA GLU A 5 9.27 21.30 -7.13
C GLU A 5 8.26 20.70 -6.16
N ILE A 6 8.36 21.03 -4.89
CA ILE A 6 7.34 20.71 -3.88
C ILE A 6 6.46 21.94 -3.72
N ARG A 7 5.23 21.86 -4.25
CA ARG A 7 4.30 23.00 -4.32
C ARG A 7 3.49 23.24 -3.05
N LYS A 8 3.47 22.27 -2.15
CA LYS A 8 2.69 22.36 -0.92
C LYS A 8 3.51 21.89 0.25
N ASP A 9 3.65 22.73 1.24
CA ASP A 9 4.30 22.38 2.50
C ASP A 9 3.42 21.49 3.38
N HIS A 10 4.03 20.78 4.31
CA HIS A 10 3.36 19.96 5.30
C HIS A 10 4.26 19.81 6.55
N PRO A 11 3.71 19.84 7.78
CA PRO A 11 4.52 19.73 9.00
C PRO A 11 5.42 18.49 9.07
N LEU A 12 4.93 17.36 8.52
CA LEU A 12 5.67 16.09 8.51
C LEU A 12 6.52 15.88 7.24
N LEU A 13 6.57 16.86 6.34
CA LEU A 13 7.21 16.69 5.04
C LEU A 13 8.67 16.25 5.14
N LYS A 14 9.44 16.88 6.03
CA LYS A 14 10.86 16.59 6.22
C LYS A 14 11.12 15.21 6.83
N GLU A 15 10.15 14.67 7.58
CA GLU A 15 10.24 13.33 8.15
C GLU A 15 9.93 12.24 7.10
N VAL A 16 8.98 12.51 6.19
CA VAL A 16 8.49 11.55 5.20
C VAL A 16 9.27 11.64 3.90
N LEU A 17 9.40 12.85 3.34
CA LEU A 17 10.14 13.11 2.12
C LEU A 17 11.52 13.70 2.43
N THR A 18 12.37 12.90 3.04
CA THR A 18 13.78 13.22 3.18
C THR A 18 14.42 13.45 1.79
N GLU A 19 15.57 14.08 1.73
CA GLU A 19 16.25 14.28 0.44
C GLU A 19 16.52 12.97 -0.28
N GLU A 20 16.87 11.92 0.47
CA GLU A 20 17.09 10.57 -0.07
C GLU A 20 15.80 9.94 -0.59
N ALA A 21 14.72 9.96 0.18
CA ALA A 21 13.42 9.47 -0.24
C ALA A 21 12.92 10.19 -1.50
N LEU A 22 13.08 11.52 -1.55
CA LEU A 22 12.70 12.30 -2.72
C LEU A 22 13.56 11.94 -3.96
N ARG A 23 14.88 11.73 -3.80
CA ARG A 23 15.74 11.25 -4.89
C ARG A 23 15.26 9.90 -5.42
N PHE A 24 14.92 8.98 -4.53
CA PHE A 24 14.42 7.65 -4.90
C PHE A 24 13.11 7.72 -5.69
N VAL A 25 12.11 8.44 -5.19
CA VAL A 25 10.82 8.62 -5.88
C VAL A 25 10.99 9.28 -7.24
N VAL A 26 11.85 10.28 -7.34
CA VAL A 26 12.14 10.96 -8.61
C VAL A 26 12.88 10.05 -9.59
N ALA A 27 13.80 9.21 -9.12
CA ALA A 27 14.47 8.23 -9.96
C ALA A 27 13.46 7.22 -10.54
N LEU A 28 12.59 6.66 -9.71
CA LEU A 28 11.49 5.78 -10.16
C LEU A 28 10.57 6.46 -11.16
N HIS A 29 10.17 7.70 -10.90
CA HIS A 29 9.33 8.44 -11.82
C HIS A 29 9.99 8.65 -13.18
N ARG A 30 11.27 9.03 -13.21
CA ARG A 30 12.00 9.28 -14.46
C ARG A 30 12.20 8.01 -15.28
N GLU A 31 12.46 6.91 -14.59
CA GLU A 31 12.66 5.60 -15.23
C GLU A 31 11.35 5.03 -15.79
N PHE A 32 10.32 4.97 -14.98
CA PHE A 32 9.11 4.19 -15.30
C PHE A 32 7.94 5.00 -15.86
N ASN A 33 7.91 6.32 -15.74
CA ASN A 33 6.78 7.11 -16.21
C ASN A 33 6.55 7.04 -17.75
N PRO A 34 7.56 6.94 -18.62
CA PRO A 34 7.35 6.70 -20.05
C PRO A 34 6.59 5.39 -20.30
N VAL A 35 6.98 4.31 -19.63
CA VAL A 35 6.31 3.00 -19.72
C VAL A 35 4.88 3.08 -19.21
N ARG A 36 4.66 3.74 -18.07
CA ARG A 36 3.31 3.97 -17.52
C ARG A 36 2.40 4.67 -18.53
N LYS A 37 2.88 5.71 -19.19
CA LYS A 37 2.13 6.43 -20.23
C LYS A 37 1.78 5.53 -21.41
N ALA A 38 2.74 4.77 -21.92
CA ALA A 38 2.51 3.84 -23.02
C ALA A 38 1.48 2.75 -22.65
N LEU A 39 1.49 2.26 -21.39
CA LEU A 39 0.47 1.32 -20.90
C LEU A 39 -0.92 1.94 -20.81
N LEU A 40 -1.03 3.21 -20.42
CA LEU A 40 -2.31 3.93 -20.42
C LEU A 40 -2.87 4.10 -21.84
N GLU A 41 -2.04 4.40 -22.82
CA GLU A 41 -2.43 4.47 -24.23
C GLU A 41 -2.89 3.09 -24.75
N ARG A 42 -2.15 2.02 -24.44
CA ARG A 42 -2.56 0.65 -24.76
C ARG A 42 -3.90 0.27 -24.10
N ARG A 43 -4.13 0.66 -22.86
CA ARG A 43 -5.40 0.45 -22.17
C ARG A 43 -6.56 1.15 -22.88
N GLN A 44 -6.35 2.39 -23.34
CA GLN A 44 -7.36 3.12 -24.11
C GLN A 44 -7.66 2.42 -25.45
N ALA A 45 -6.64 2.00 -26.18
CA ALA A 45 -6.81 1.26 -27.42
C ALA A 45 -7.55 -0.08 -27.22
N LEU A 46 -7.24 -0.79 -26.14
CA LEU A 46 -7.94 -2.03 -25.77
C LEU A 46 -9.42 -1.76 -25.44
N TRP A 47 -9.73 -0.67 -24.77
CA TRP A 47 -11.10 -0.27 -24.48
C TRP A 47 -11.92 -0.02 -25.73
N GLU A 48 -11.35 0.63 -26.76
CA GLU A 48 -12.03 0.81 -28.06
C GLU A 48 -12.29 -0.53 -28.77
N ARG A 49 -11.37 -1.50 -28.67
CA ARG A 49 -11.58 -2.87 -29.19
C ARG A 49 -12.74 -3.56 -28.47
N TYR A 50 -12.83 -3.46 -27.17
CA TYR A 50 -13.93 -4.03 -26.38
C TYR A 50 -15.29 -3.40 -26.74
N LYS A 51 -15.34 -2.09 -26.95
CA LYS A 51 -16.55 -1.42 -27.46
C LYS A 51 -16.95 -1.91 -28.86
N ALA A 52 -15.98 -2.28 -29.68
CA ALA A 52 -16.22 -2.87 -31.00
C ALA A 52 -16.63 -4.36 -30.95
N GLY A 53 -16.78 -4.95 -29.76
CA GLY A 53 -17.27 -6.31 -29.56
C GLY A 53 -16.18 -7.36 -29.33
N GLU A 54 -14.90 -6.98 -29.26
CA GLU A 54 -13.85 -7.91 -28.85
C GLU A 54 -14.04 -8.31 -27.39
N LYS A 55 -13.79 -9.57 -27.08
CA LYS A 55 -13.89 -10.08 -25.71
C LYS A 55 -12.50 -10.29 -25.11
N PRO A 56 -12.35 -10.10 -23.78
CA PRO A 56 -11.12 -10.47 -23.09
C PRO A 56 -10.81 -11.96 -23.28
N ASP A 57 -9.56 -12.26 -23.59
CA ASP A 57 -9.04 -13.62 -23.67
C ASP A 57 -7.60 -13.66 -23.18
N PHE A 58 -7.10 -14.86 -22.93
CA PHE A 58 -5.72 -15.06 -22.54
C PHE A 58 -4.76 -14.81 -23.71
N LEU A 59 -3.61 -14.21 -23.41
CA LEU A 59 -2.57 -13.94 -24.39
C LEU A 59 -2.01 -15.25 -24.95
N GLN A 60 -1.94 -15.39 -26.26
CA GLN A 60 -1.43 -16.58 -26.92
C GLN A 60 0.07 -16.77 -26.67
N GLU A 61 0.85 -15.69 -26.63
CA GLU A 61 2.28 -15.70 -26.32
C GLU A 61 2.62 -16.23 -24.93
N THR A 62 1.65 -16.30 -24.02
CA THR A 62 1.82 -16.86 -22.65
C THR A 62 1.20 -18.25 -22.48
N ALA A 63 0.73 -18.88 -23.57
CA ALA A 63 0.12 -20.20 -23.51
C ALA A 63 1.07 -21.26 -22.93
N PHE A 64 2.35 -21.18 -23.23
CA PHE A 64 3.37 -22.10 -22.69
C PHE A 64 3.51 -21.98 -21.17
N VAL A 65 3.31 -20.80 -20.57
CA VAL A 65 3.31 -20.60 -19.12
C VAL A 65 2.09 -21.31 -18.52
N ARG A 66 0.90 -21.11 -19.09
CA ARG A 66 -0.33 -21.75 -18.59
C ARG A 66 -0.31 -23.28 -18.69
N GLY A 67 0.34 -23.81 -19.74
CA GLY A 67 0.52 -25.25 -19.94
C GLY A 67 1.74 -25.85 -19.20
N GLY A 68 2.55 -25.04 -18.57
CA GLY A 68 3.78 -25.47 -17.92
C GLY A 68 3.56 -26.07 -16.52
N ALA A 69 4.47 -26.90 -16.10
CA ALA A 69 4.48 -27.52 -14.77
C ALA A 69 5.20 -26.63 -13.75
N TRP A 70 4.74 -25.38 -13.57
CA TRP A 70 5.29 -24.46 -12.59
C TRP A 70 4.42 -24.41 -11.31
N ARG A 71 5.01 -23.98 -10.22
CA ARG A 71 4.32 -23.71 -8.95
C ARG A 71 4.76 -22.36 -8.40
N VAL A 72 3.86 -21.70 -7.67
CA VAL A 72 4.22 -20.50 -6.90
C VAL A 72 5.15 -20.87 -5.76
N ALA A 73 5.97 -19.93 -5.30
CA ALA A 73 6.74 -20.09 -4.08
C ALA A 73 5.80 -20.28 -2.88
N GLU A 74 6.28 -20.97 -1.86
CA GLU A 74 5.56 -21.10 -0.60
C GLU A 74 5.38 -19.73 0.05
N ALA A 75 4.27 -19.55 0.75
CA ALA A 75 4.04 -18.34 1.52
C ALA A 75 5.01 -18.29 2.73
N PRO A 76 5.48 -17.09 3.13
CA PRO A 76 6.21 -16.92 4.38
C PRO A 76 5.40 -17.45 5.58
N PRO A 77 6.06 -17.91 6.66
CA PRO A 77 5.37 -18.51 7.81
C PRO A 77 4.26 -17.62 8.42
N ASP A 78 4.49 -16.33 8.50
CA ASP A 78 3.55 -15.32 9.02
C ASP A 78 2.33 -15.09 8.13
N LEU A 79 2.35 -15.56 6.87
CA LEU A 79 1.25 -15.47 5.91
C LEU A 79 0.55 -16.81 5.65
N LEU A 80 0.90 -17.88 6.38
CA LEU A 80 0.24 -19.19 6.22
C LEU A 80 -1.20 -19.20 6.72
N ASP A 81 -1.50 -18.43 7.75
CA ASP A 81 -2.87 -18.20 8.23
C ASP A 81 -3.31 -16.75 8.02
N ARG A 82 -4.06 -16.50 6.95
CA ARG A 82 -4.61 -15.18 6.59
C ARG A 82 -6.12 -15.07 6.84
N ARG A 83 -6.66 -15.84 7.72
CA ARG A 83 -8.05 -15.77 8.16
C ARG A 83 -8.13 -14.85 9.38
N VAL A 84 -8.62 -13.68 9.35
CA VAL A 84 -9.27 -12.81 8.39
C VAL A 84 -8.28 -11.74 7.95
N GLU A 85 -8.48 -11.14 6.78
CA GLU A 85 -7.74 -9.95 6.32
C GLU A 85 -8.65 -8.72 6.44
N ILE A 86 -8.12 -7.62 6.95
CA ILE A 86 -8.80 -6.31 6.96
C ILE A 86 -8.10 -5.40 5.98
N THR A 87 -8.85 -4.77 5.08
CA THR A 87 -8.39 -3.65 4.28
C THR A 87 -8.94 -2.35 4.86
N GLY A 88 -8.11 -1.34 5.01
CA GLY A 88 -8.54 -0.06 5.53
C GLY A 88 -7.57 1.08 5.22
N PRO A 89 -8.04 2.33 5.37
CA PRO A 89 -7.22 3.51 5.13
C PRO A 89 -6.08 3.60 6.15
N VAL A 90 -5.06 4.37 5.78
CA VAL A 90 -3.88 4.64 6.63
C VAL A 90 -4.13 5.77 7.65
N ASP A 91 -5.37 5.95 8.05
CA ASP A 91 -5.75 6.81 9.18
C ASP A 91 -5.26 6.22 10.50
N ARG A 92 -4.75 7.08 11.38
CA ARG A 92 -4.08 6.67 12.62
C ARG A 92 -4.95 5.81 13.54
N LYS A 93 -6.19 6.23 13.75
CA LYS A 93 -7.17 5.50 14.54
C LYS A 93 -7.54 4.17 13.89
N MET A 94 -7.73 4.16 12.56
CA MET A 94 -8.11 2.96 11.83
C MET A 94 -7.01 1.91 11.85
N ILE A 95 -5.75 2.30 11.70
CA ILE A 95 -4.60 1.40 11.83
C ILE A 95 -4.59 0.73 13.22
N ILE A 96 -4.74 1.52 14.30
CA ILE A 96 -4.75 0.99 15.66
C ILE A 96 -5.90 0.00 15.85
N ASN A 97 -7.09 0.34 15.40
CA ASN A 97 -8.26 -0.55 15.50
C ASN A 97 -8.06 -1.84 14.69
N ALA A 98 -7.52 -1.76 13.48
CA ALA A 98 -7.27 -2.93 12.65
C ALA A 98 -6.22 -3.86 13.29
N LEU A 99 -5.13 -3.31 13.79
CA LEU A 99 -4.08 -4.09 14.46
C LEU A 99 -4.54 -4.70 15.80
N ASN A 100 -5.52 -4.10 16.45
CA ASN A 100 -6.12 -4.62 17.69
C ASN A 100 -7.32 -5.55 17.46
N SER A 101 -7.77 -5.75 16.24
CA SER A 101 -8.99 -6.49 15.92
C SER A 101 -8.88 -8.00 16.05
N GLY A 102 -7.65 -8.54 16.10
CA GLY A 102 -7.38 -9.97 16.03
C GLY A 102 -7.38 -10.53 14.61
N ALA A 103 -7.60 -9.73 13.57
CA ALA A 103 -7.39 -10.15 12.19
C ALA A 103 -5.91 -10.50 11.96
N LYS A 104 -5.68 -11.51 11.11
CA LYS A 104 -4.31 -12.02 10.85
C LYS A 104 -3.51 -11.09 9.96
N VAL A 105 -4.17 -10.36 9.09
CA VAL A 105 -3.53 -9.44 8.12
C VAL A 105 -4.26 -8.11 8.10
N PHE A 106 -3.53 -7.04 8.05
CA PHE A 106 -4.03 -5.70 7.75
C PHE A 106 -3.39 -5.18 6.46
N MET A 107 -4.21 -4.94 5.45
CA MET A 107 -3.82 -4.24 4.23
C MET A 107 -4.01 -2.74 4.43
N ALA A 108 -2.91 -2.02 4.57
CA ALA A 108 -2.89 -0.57 4.67
C ALA A 108 -3.01 0.05 3.28
N ASP A 109 -4.18 0.58 2.96
CA ASP A 109 -4.55 0.99 1.61
C ASP A 109 -4.45 2.51 1.44
N PHE A 110 -3.54 2.95 0.57
CA PHE A 110 -3.35 4.37 0.16
C PHE A 110 -4.17 4.77 -1.07
N GLU A 111 -4.82 3.82 -1.72
CA GLU A 111 -5.51 4.00 -2.98
C GLU A 111 -7.03 4.04 -2.76
N ASP A 112 -7.67 2.88 -2.70
CA ASP A 112 -9.13 2.80 -2.75
C ASP A 112 -9.81 3.17 -1.42
N ALA A 113 -9.20 2.84 -0.29
CA ALA A 113 -9.76 3.13 1.03
C ALA A 113 -9.39 4.53 1.56
N LEU A 114 -8.48 5.24 0.91
CA LEU A 114 -8.01 6.55 1.30
C LEU A 114 -8.26 7.58 0.20
N SER A 115 -8.87 8.73 0.54
CA SER A 115 -8.81 9.87 -0.38
C SER A 115 -7.35 10.34 -0.51
N PRO A 116 -6.71 10.24 -1.70
CA PRO A 116 -5.27 10.46 -1.87
C PRO A 116 -4.90 11.96 -1.91
N THR A 117 -5.35 12.71 -0.91
CA THR A 117 -4.91 14.09 -0.72
C THR A 117 -3.46 14.13 -0.24
N TRP A 118 -2.79 15.25 -0.47
CA TRP A 118 -1.42 15.46 -0.01
C TRP A 118 -1.28 15.24 1.51
N ASP A 119 -2.21 15.77 2.31
CA ASP A 119 -2.24 15.60 3.76
C ASP A 119 -2.39 14.13 4.16
N ASN A 120 -3.37 13.43 3.61
CA ASN A 120 -3.63 12.03 3.94
C ASN A 120 -2.47 11.13 3.58
N VAL A 121 -1.84 11.33 2.41
CA VAL A 121 -0.70 10.51 1.97
C VAL A 121 0.52 10.75 2.87
N ILE A 122 0.85 11.99 3.18
CA ILE A 122 2.00 12.29 4.05
C ILE A 122 1.77 11.78 5.48
N ARG A 123 0.58 12.02 6.06
CA ARG A 123 0.23 11.47 7.38
C ARG A 123 0.22 9.96 7.39
N GLY A 124 -0.31 9.33 6.35
CA GLY A 124 -0.36 7.88 6.21
C GLY A 124 1.03 7.24 6.27
N GLN A 125 2.02 7.83 5.59
CA GLN A 125 3.41 7.35 5.67
C GLN A 125 3.95 7.41 7.10
N LYS A 126 3.74 8.52 7.80
CA LYS A 126 4.14 8.66 9.21
C LYS A 126 3.39 7.69 10.11
N ASN A 127 2.09 7.50 9.90
CA ASN A 127 1.28 6.58 10.68
C ASN A 127 1.77 5.13 10.54
N LEU A 128 2.11 4.69 9.33
CA LEU A 128 2.69 3.36 9.12
C LEU A 128 4.10 3.24 9.69
N TYR A 129 4.91 4.29 9.60
CA TYR A 129 6.22 4.32 10.23
C TYR A 129 6.12 4.07 11.75
N ASP A 130 5.17 4.73 12.41
CA ASP A 130 4.92 4.55 13.85
C ASP A 130 4.31 3.17 14.16
N ALA A 131 3.40 2.69 13.31
CA ALA A 131 2.72 1.41 13.49
C ALA A 131 3.70 0.23 13.44
N VAL A 132 4.57 0.18 12.43
CA VAL A 132 5.60 -0.86 12.26
C VAL A 132 6.57 -0.90 13.44
N ARG A 133 6.80 0.25 14.10
CA ARG A 133 7.65 0.37 15.30
C ARG A 133 6.88 0.23 16.60
N ARG A 134 5.56 -0.06 16.52
CA ARG A 134 4.65 -0.16 17.67
C ARG A 134 4.61 1.11 18.54
N GLN A 135 4.84 2.26 17.93
CA GLN A 135 4.86 3.60 18.55
C GLN A 135 3.62 4.41 18.21
N ILE A 136 2.65 3.81 17.53
CA ILE A 136 1.43 4.47 17.12
C ILE A 136 0.46 4.58 18.30
N ASP A 137 0.00 5.79 18.58
CA ASP A 137 -1.08 6.12 19.48
C ASP A 137 -1.97 7.21 18.87
N PHE A 138 -3.14 7.42 19.44
CA PHE A 138 -4.05 8.46 19.01
C PHE A 138 -4.97 8.87 20.15
N VAL A 139 -5.18 10.16 20.31
CA VAL A 139 -6.19 10.72 21.22
C VAL A 139 -7.25 11.43 20.38
N SER A 140 -8.50 11.02 20.52
CA SER A 140 -9.59 11.65 19.78
C SER A 140 -9.89 13.06 20.35
N PRO A 141 -10.59 13.93 19.58
CA PRO A 141 -11.00 15.24 20.07
C PRO A 141 -11.82 15.20 21.38
N GLU A 142 -12.52 14.09 21.62
CA GLU A 142 -13.32 13.83 22.82
C GLU A 142 -12.46 13.28 23.99
N GLY A 143 -11.15 13.16 23.81
CA GLY A 143 -10.22 12.70 24.85
C GLY A 143 -10.10 11.17 24.94
N LYS A 144 -10.68 10.38 24.04
CA LYS A 144 -10.52 8.93 24.04
C LYS A 144 -9.15 8.53 23.49
N GLU A 145 -8.41 7.75 24.28
CA GLU A 145 -7.12 7.21 23.89
C GLU A 145 -7.25 5.90 23.10
N TYR A 146 -6.40 5.73 22.09
CA TYR A 146 -6.23 4.53 21.28
C TYR A 146 -4.75 4.18 21.26
N LYS A 147 -4.42 2.95 21.62
CA LYS A 147 -3.05 2.41 21.65
C LYS A 147 -3.05 0.97 21.15
N LEU A 148 -1.92 0.50 20.65
CA LEU A 148 -1.76 -0.92 20.34
C LEU A 148 -1.82 -1.72 21.65
N GLN A 149 -2.65 -2.75 21.65
CA GLN A 149 -2.65 -3.75 22.72
C GLN A 149 -1.31 -4.50 22.68
N HIS A 150 -0.76 -4.83 23.85
CA HIS A 150 0.32 -5.78 23.89
C HIS A 150 -0.25 -7.13 23.44
N THR A 151 0.28 -7.70 22.34
CA THR A 151 0.14 -9.13 22.13
C THR A 151 0.83 -9.78 23.33
N VAL A 152 0.05 -10.46 24.17
CA VAL A 152 0.61 -11.46 25.08
C VAL A 152 1.27 -12.45 24.14
N GLU A 153 2.61 -12.51 24.13
CA GLU A 153 3.30 -13.63 23.56
C GLU A 153 2.69 -14.86 24.26
N ALA A 154 2.20 -15.80 23.48
CA ALA A 154 1.80 -17.08 24.05
C ALA A 154 3.04 -17.57 24.78
N ASP A 155 2.96 -17.64 26.11
CA ASP A 155 3.99 -18.21 26.93
C ASP A 155 4.28 -19.58 26.35
N ASP A 156 5.51 -19.74 25.91
CA ASP A 156 6.09 -21.01 25.50
C ASP A 156 6.22 -21.81 26.80
N GLU A 157 5.11 -22.39 27.26
CA GLU A 157 5.11 -23.38 28.32
C GLU A 157 5.29 -24.75 27.72
N SER A 158 6.55 -25.22 27.89
CA SER A 158 7.05 -26.61 27.96
C SER A 158 6.93 -27.49 26.70
#